data_44c0ecebdf5fdd5b9bfe43ca24f3a2c0
#
_entry.id   44c0ecebdf5fdd5b9bfe43ca24f3a2c0
#
_cell.length_a   1.000
_cell.length_b   1.000
_cell.length_c   1.000
_cell.angle_alpha   90.00
_cell.angle_beta   90.00
_cell.angle_gamma   90.00
#
_symmetry.space_group_name_H-M   'P 1'
#
loop_
_entity.id
_entity.type
_entity.pdbx_description
1 polymer ?
#
loop_
_entity_poly.entity_id
_entity_poly.type
_entity_poly.pdbx_seq_one_letter_code
_entity_poly.pdbx_strand_id
1 'polypeptide(L)'
;GYVIGFILIGCMLAACGGNTPPAPTNLTVADNGRDVTLQVGAELVLTLEGNPTTGYGWEVEQVDAAVLAQQGEPEYTAAANIPGSGGVFVFRFTAQAAGSTPLVLGYSRPFEPDTPPIEVFTVQITVE
;
A
#
# COMPACT_ATOMS: atom_id res chain seq x y z
N GLY A 1 45.04 14.32 -20.26
CA GLY A 1 44.36 14.03 -20.04
C GLY A 1 44.04 13.47 -19.51
N TYR A 2 44.09 13.35 -19.34
CA TYR A 2 43.64 12.80 -18.93
C TYR A 2 42.91 12.75 -18.11
N VAL A 3 42.90 12.65 -17.94
CA VAL A 3 42.25 12.58 -17.19
C VAL A 3 41.26 12.81 -16.95
N ILE A 4 41.16 12.98 -17.19
CA ILE A 4 40.26 13.25 -16.97
C ILE A 4 39.16 12.85 -17.14
N GLY A 5 38.99 12.56 -17.43
CA GLY A 5 37.90 12.09 -17.62
C GLY A 5 37.23 11.47 -16.75
N PHE A 6 37.71 11.36 -16.41
CA PHE A 6 37.06 10.80 -15.71
C PHE A 6 36.34 11.24 -14.96
N ILE A 7 36.35 11.68 -15.00
CA ILE A 7 35.72 12.05 -14.18
C ILE A 7 34.49 12.15 -14.34
N LEU A 8 34.50 12.16 -14.85
CA LEU A 8 33.40 12.13 -14.98
C LEU A 8 32.72 11.30 -14.64
N ILE A 9 32.97 10.92 -14.54
CA ILE A 9 32.35 10.17 -14.16
C ILE A 9 31.66 10.37 -13.35
N GLY A 10 31.82 10.63 -13.11
CA GLY A 10 31.08 10.69 -12.38
C GLY A 10 30.14 11.26 -12.18
N CYS A 11 30.16 11.65 -12.47
CA CYS A 11 29.24 12.19 -12.21
C CYS A 11 28.09 11.63 -12.42
N MET A 12 28.10 11.15 -12.70
CA MET A 12 27.12 10.64 -12.81
C MET A 12 26.61 10.05 -12.01
N LEU A 13 26.92 9.97 -11.70
CA LEU A 13 26.39 9.39 -11.00
C LEU A 13 25.60 9.92 -10.40
N ALA A 14 25.90 10.43 -10.53
CA ALA A 14 25.25 10.88 -9.90
C ALA A 14 24.20 11.17 -10.03
N ALA A 15 24.33 11.42 -10.33
CA ALA A 15 23.44 11.78 -10.34
C ALA A 15 22.51 11.17 -10.17
N CYS A 16 22.76 11.01 -10.28
CA CYS A 16 22.04 10.51 -10.20
C CYS A 16 21.09 10.44 -9.56
N GLY A 17 20.85 10.87 -9.85
CA GLY A 17 19.58 10.75 -9.61
C GLY A 17 19.13 10.22 -8.36
N GLY A 18 19.80 9.91 -7.58
CA GLY A 18 19.37 9.27 -6.38
C GLY A 18 18.39 10.04 -5.52
N ASN A 19 18.05 11.24 -5.90
CA ASN A 19 17.17 12.07 -5.06
C ASN A 19 15.70 12.00 -5.44
N THR A 20 15.36 11.25 -6.48
CA THR A 20 13.98 11.13 -6.88
C THR A 20 13.29 10.07 -6.03
N PRO A 21 12.19 10.42 -5.32
CA PRO A 21 11.50 9.41 -4.55
C PRO A 21 10.85 8.38 -5.47
N PRO A 22 10.69 7.14 -5.01
CA PRO A 22 10.00 6.13 -5.82
C PRO A 22 8.56 6.51 -6.05
N ALA A 23 8.04 6.16 -7.22
CA ALA A 23 6.64 6.38 -7.53
C ALA A 23 5.76 5.52 -6.64
N PRO A 24 4.56 6.00 -6.28
CA PRO A 24 3.66 5.19 -5.47
C PRO A 24 3.19 3.96 -6.23
N THR A 25 2.98 2.89 -5.50
CA THR A 25 2.44 1.65 -6.02
C THR A 25 0.95 1.59 -5.68
N ASN A 26 0.13 1.37 -6.69
CA ASN A 26 -1.32 1.32 -6.51
C ASN A 26 -1.81 -0.11 -6.67
N LEU A 27 -2.55 -0.59 -5.68
CA LEU A 27 -3.13 -1.93 -5.69
C LEU A 27 -4.65 -1.83 -5.60
N THR A 28 -5.32 -2.83 -6.15
CA THR A 28 -6.77 -2.99 -6.04
C THR A 28 -7.07 -4.43 -5.68
N VAL A 29 -8.36 -4.76 -5.56
CA VAL A 29 -8.76 -6.13 -5.23
C VAL A 29 -8.26 -7.13 -6.27
N ALA A 30 -8.01 -6.69 -7.48
CA ALA A 30 -7.48 -7.55 -8.54
C ALA A 30 -6.07 -8.05 -8.23
N ASP A 31 -5.37 -7.38 -7.31
CA ASP A 31 -4.01 -7.75 -6.93
C ASP A 31 -3.96 -8.76 -5.77
N ASN A 32 -5.11 -9.20 -5.31
CA ASN A 32 -5.20 -10.17 -4.22
C ASN A 32 -4.37 -11.43 -4.56
N GLY A 33 -3.54 -11.83 -3.62
CA GLY A 33 -2.71 -13.03 -3.77
C GLY A 33 -1.37 -12.78 -4.43
N ARG A 34 -1.04 -11.54 -4.80
CA ARG A 34 0.20 -11.24 -5.49
C ARG A 34 1.35 -11.00 -4.54
N ASP A 35 2.56 -11.10 -5.06
CA ASP A 35 3.77 -10.65 -4.39
C ASP A 35 4.11 -9.27 -4.93
N VAL A 36 4.39 -8.33 -4.02
CA VAL A 36 4.67 -6.95 -4.37
C VAL A 36 5.99 -6.54 -3.76
N THR A 37 6.86 -5.96 -4.57
CA THR A 37 8.16 -5.47 -4.12
C THR A 37 8.16 -3.96 -4.12
N LEU A 38 8.61 -3.39 -3.01
CA LEU A 38 8.70 -1.94 -2.82
C LEU A 38 10.11 -1.55 -2.44
N GLN A 39 10.47 -0.31 -2.71
CA GLN A 39 11.71 0.26 -2.21
C GLN A 39 11.44 0.98 -0.90
N VAL A 40 12.45 1.03 -0.03
CA VAL A 40 12.35 1.81 1.21
C VAL A 40 11.99 3.25 0.85
N GLY A 41 10.98 3.78 1.54
CA GLY A 41 10.46 5.13 1.28
C GLY A 41 9.32 5.19 0.30
N ALA A 42 9.01 4.08 -0.40
CA ALA A 42 7.92 4.07 -1.36
C ALA A 42 6.57 4.08 -0.66
N GLU A 43 5.60 4.68 -1.32
CA GLU A 43 4.22 4.69 -0.85
C GLU A 43 3.42 3.60 -1.53
N LEU A 44 2.58 2.91 -0.75
CA LEU A 44 1.65 1.91 -1.26
C LEU A 44 0.23 2.45 -1.04
N VAL A 45 -0.55 2.52 -2.10
CA VAL A 45 -1.94 2.96 -2.03
C VAL A 45 -2.82 1.78 -2.41
N LEU A 46 -3.67 1.35 -1.49
CA LEU A 46 -4.56 0.21 -1.69
C LEU A 46 -5.99 0.71 -1.73
N THR A 47 -6.67 0.43 -2.83
CA THR A 47 -8.06 0.85 -3.04
C THR A 47 -8.93 -0.39 -3.12
N LEU A 48 -9.90 -0.50 -2.20
CA LEU A 48 -10.78 -1.65 -2.11
C LEU A 48 -12.22 -1.17 -2.14
N GLU A 49 -13.04 -1.84 -2.94
CA GLU A 49 -14.46 -1.51 -3.03
C GLU A 49 -15.19 -2.01 -1.79
N GLY A 50 -16.17 -1.24 -1.35
CA GLY A 50 -16.98 -1.64 -0.22
C GLY A 50 -18.19 -0.74 -0.06
N ASN A 51 -19.07 -1.12 0.87
CA ASN A 51 -20.30 -0.39 1.13
C ASN A 51 -20.54 -0.33 2.63
N PRO A 52 -20.12 0.76 3.31
CA PRO A 52 -20.26 0.85 4.75
C PRO A 52 -21.70 0.96 5.23
N THR A 53 -22.65 1.27 4.32
CA THR A 53 -24.06 1.33 4.71
C THR A 53 -24.59 -0.03 5.12
N THR A 54 -23.91 -1.11 4.75
CA THR A 54 -24.28 -2.47 5.16
C THR A 54 -23.67 -2.84 6.52
N GLY A 55 -22.87 -1.96 7.10
CA GLY A 55 -22.14 -2.23 8.33
C GLY A 55 -20.78 -2.86 8.12
N TYR A 56 -20.44 -3.23 6.90
CA TYR A 56 -19.16 -3.82 6.59
C TYR A 56 -18.11 -2.75 6.32
N GLY A 57 -16.87 -3.06 6.66
CA GLY A 57 -15.74 -2.19 6.36
C GLY A 57 -14.47 -3.01 6.26
N TRP A 58 -13.47 -2.43 5.61
CA TRP A 58 -12.16 -3.05 5.48
C TRP A 58 -11.29 -2.63 6.66
N GLU A 59 -10.61 -3.61 7.25
CA GLU A 59 -9.67 -3.36 8.34
C GLU A 59 -8.38 -4.11 8.09
N VAL A 60 -7.27 -3.52 8.49
CA VAL A 60 -5.98 -4.20 8.43
C VAL A 60 -5.96 -5.26 9.53
N GLU A 61 -5.79 -6.51 9.13
CA GLU A 61 -5.76 -7.64 10.06
C GLU A 61 -4.34 -7.99 10.45
N GLN A 62 -3.41 -7.84 9.51
CA GLN A 62 -2.04 -8.24 9.74
C GLN A 62 -1.09 -7.42 8.88
N VAL A 63 -0.08 -6.85 9.50
CA VAL A 63 1.03 -6.19 8.81
C VAL A 63 2.13 -5.96 9.85
N ASP A 64 3.38 -6.07 9.41
CA ASP A 64 4.50 -5.72 10.27
C ASP A 64 4.80 -4.23 10.05
N ALA A 65 4.44 -3.41 11.03
CA ALA A 65 4.57 -1.96 10.91
C ALA A 65 6.04 -1.51 10.86
N ALA A 66 6.98 -2.35 11.28
CA ALA A 66 8.40 -2.02 11.14
C ALA A 66 8.85 -2.08 9.69
N VAL A 67 8.15 -2.84 8.85
CA VAL A 67 8.46 -2.98 7.43
C VAL A 67 7.55 -2.10 6.59
N LEU A 68 6.26 -2.09 6.89
CA LEU A 68 5.26 -1.34 6.11
C LEU A 68 4.31 -0.66 7.09
N ALA A 69 4.40 0.66 7.20
CA ALA A 69 3.62 1.41 8.19
C ALA A 69 2.41 2.06 7.54
N GLN A 70 1.25 1.90 8.16
CA GLN A 70 0.02 2.55 7.70
C GLN A 70 0.10 4.05 7.98
N GLN A 71 -0.31 4.86 7.01
CA GLN A 71 -0.28 6.32 7.11
C GLN A 71 -1.69 6.83 7.35
N GLY A 72 -2.01 7.11 8.59
CA GLY A 72 -3.33 7.62 8.96
C GLY A 72 -4.39 6.56 8.84
N GLU A 73 -5.63 6.98 8.95
CA GLU A 73 -6.77 6.09 8.83
C GLU A 73 -7.22 5.98 7.38
N PRO A 74 -7.88 4.88 7.01
CA PRO A 74 -8.38 4.75 5.65
C PRO A 74 -9.44 5.80 5.35
N GLU A 75 -9.50 6.21 4.09
CA GLU A 75 -10.50 7.15 3.62
C GLU A 75 -11.57 6.40 2.82
N TYR A 76 -12.80 6.82 3.01
CA TYR A 76 -13.90 6.27 2.22
C TYR A 76 -14.43 7.33 1.27
N THR A 77 -14.58 6.98 0.00
CA THR A 77 -15.16 7.87 -1.01
C THR A 77 -16.35 7.17 -1.65
N ALA A 78 -17.52 7.78 -1.54
CA ALA A 78 -18.72 7.22 -2.13
C ALA A 78 -18.66 7.32 -3.65
N ALA A 79 -19.14 6.28 -4.34
CA ALA A 79 -19.17 6.25 -5.79
C ALA A 79 -20.16 7.26 -6.36
N ALA A 80 -21.24 7.57 -5.61
CA ALA A 80 -22.25 8.53 -6.01
C ALA A 80 -22.87 9.14 -4.76
N ASN A 81 -23.58 10.26 -4.93
CA ASN A 81 -24.27 10.91 -3.81
C ASN A 81 -25.64 10.30 -3.54
N ILE A 82 -25.73 9.00 -3.69
CA ILE A 82 -26.98 8.24 -3.47
C ILE A 82 -26.76 7.35 -2.27
N PRO A 83 -27.60 7.41 -1.24
CA PRO A 83 -27.45 6.52 -0.08
C PRO A 83 -27.43 5.06 -0.52
N GLY A 84 -26.47 4.30 0.04
CA GLY A 84 -26.34 2.89 -0.28
C GLY A 84 -25.59 2.58 -1.56
N SER A 85 -25.01 3.59 -2.22
CA SER A 85 -24.37 3.38 -3.52
C SER A 85 -23.05 2.61 -3.44
N GLY A 86 -22.43 2.53 -2.24
CA GLY A 86 -21.10 1.97 -2.11
C GLY A 86 -20.02 2.94 -2.55
N GLY A 87 -18.79 2.49 -2.57
CA GLY A 87 -17.65 3.31 -2.96
C GLY A 87 -16.35 2.57 -2.75
N VAL A 88 -15.29 3.30 -2.40
CA VAL A 88 -13.98 2.72 -2.22
C VAL A 88 -13.37 3.16 -0.90
N PHE A 89 -12.62 2.23 -0.29
CA PHE A 89 -11.77 2.51 0.86
C PHE A 89 -10.34 2.62 0.35
N VAL A 90 -9.64 3.66 0.76
CA VAL A 90 -8.27 3.90 0.35
C VAL A 90 -7.37 3.82 1.58
N PHE A 91 -6.43 2.90 1.55
CA PHE A 91 -5.42 2.73 2.60
C PHE A 91 -4.07 3.16 2.06
N ARG A 92 -3.30 3.87 2.86
CA ARG A 92 -1.98 4.34 2.48
C ARG A 92 -0.95 3.79 3.44
N PHE A 93 0.16 3.31 2.88
CA PHE A 93 1.26 2.74 3.66
C PHE A 93 2.56 3.29 3.13
N THR A 94 3.57 3.31 3.99
CA THR A 94 4.94 3.68 3.60
C THR A 94 5.87 2.52 3.93
N ALA A 95 6.73 2.17 2.98
CA ALA A 95 7.76 1.16 3.18
C ALA A 95 8.83 1.76 4.10
N GLN A 96 8.95 1.21 5.32
CA GLN A 96 9.81 1.78 6.36
C GLN A 96 11.22 1.20 6.35
N ALA A 97 11.33 -0.10 6.16
CA ALA A 97 12.59 -0.80 6.25
C ALA A 97 12.57 -2.04 5.39
N ALA A 98 13.75 -2.46 4.97
CA ALA A 98 13.89 -3.70 4.20
C ALA A 98 13.38 -4.88 5.00
N GLY A 99 12.68 -5.78 4.35
CA GLY A 99 12.11 -6.96 4.99
C GLY A 99 10.90 -7.45 4.23
N SER A 100 10.21 -8.42 4.81
CA SER A 100 9.00 -8.99 4.23
C SER A 100 7.89 -8.99 5.24
N THR A 101 6.68 -8.72 4.78
CA THR A 101 5.50 -8.82 5.63
C THR A 101 4.29 -9.18 4.77
N PRO A 102 3.39 -10.02 5.28
CA PRO A 102 2.08 -10.09 4.63
C PRO A 102 1.32 -8.80 4.93
N LEU A 103 0.44 -8.44 4.03
CA LEU A 103 -0.54 -7.38 4.28
C LEU A 103 -1.90 -8.02 4.09
N VAL A 104 -2.64 -8.13 5.19
CA VAL A 104 -3.93 -8.83 5.20
C VAL A 104 -4.99 -7.86 5.68
N LEU A 105 -6.05 -7.72 4.89
CA LEU A 105 -7.21 -6.92 5.26
C LEU A 105 -8.45 -7.81 5.20
N GLY A 106 -9.38 -7.56 6.14
CA GLY A 106 -10.63 -8.29 6.17
C GLY A 106 -11.80 -7.34 5.99
N TYR A 107 -12.82 -7.81 5.29
CA TYR A 107 -14.06 -7.07 5.09
C TYR A 107 -15.10 -7.69 6.01
N SER A 108 -15.42 -7.00 7.10
CA SER A 108 -16.24 -7.54 8.15
C SER A 108 -17.06 -6.44 8.83
N ARG A 109 -17.97 -6.86 9.70
CA ARG A 109 -18.73 -5.95 10.56
C ARG A 109 -18.05 -5.89 11.91
N PRO A 110 -17.54 -4.72 12.32
CA PRO A 110 -16.82 -4.63 13.60
C PRO A 110 -17.69 -4.99 14.82
N PHE A 111 -19.01 -4.82 14.72
CA PHE A 111 -19.90 -5.15 15.82
C PHE A 111 -20.24 -6.65 15.88
N GLU A 112 -19.65 -7.46 14.99
CA GLU A 112 -19.79 -8.91 15.01
C GLU A 112 -18.39 -9.53 15.11
N PRO A 113 -17.73 -9.37 16.27
CA PRO A 113 -16.30 -9.74 16.35
C PRO A 113 -16.04 -11.24 16.22
N ASP A 114 -17.05 -12.06 16.49
CA ASP A 114 -16.90 -13.51 16.40
C ASP A 114 -17.20 -14.05 15.01
N THR A 115 -17.54 -13.19 14.08
CA THR A 115 -17.89 -13.57 12.71
C THR A 115 -16.67 -13.33 11.81
N PRO A 116 -16.19 -14.35 11.09
CA PRO A 116 -15.04 -14.15 10.21
C PRO A 116 -15.39 -13.17 9.09
N PRO A 117 -14.38 -12.49 8.52
CA PRO A 117 -14.62 -11.58 7.39
C PRO A 117 -15.20 -12.34 6.20
N ILE A 118 -16.06 -11.64 5.46
CA ILE A 118 -16.68 -12.25 4.28
C ILE A 118 -15.78 -12.16 3.06
N GLU A 119 -14.78 -11.27 3.09
CA GLU A 119 -13.75 -11.20 2.06
C GLU A 119 -12.43 -10.93 2.74
N VAL A 120 -11.35 -11.43 2.15
CA VAL A 120 -10.01 -11.21 2.65
C VAL A 120 -9.13 -10.80 1.48
N PHE A 121 -8.38 -9.71 1.66
CA PHE A 121 -7.38 -9.27 0.71
C PHE A 121 -6.01 -9.56 1.30
N THR A 122 -5.17 -10.27 0.57
CA THR A 122 -3.84 -10.64 1.05
C THR A 122 -2.82 -10.43 -0.07
N VAL A 123 -1.73 -9.73 0.25
CA VAL A 123 -0.56 -9.65 -0.62
C VAL A 123 0.66 -9.86 0.23
N GLN A 124 1.73 -10.38 -0.38
CA GLN A 124 3.02 -10.51 0.28
C GLN A 124 3.89 -9.33 -0.14
N ILE A 125 4.33 -8.54 0.82
CA ILE A 125 5.11 -7.34 0.57
C ILE A 125 6.57 -7.62 0.88
N THR A 126 7.44 -7.27 -0.05
CA THR A 126 8.89 -7.31 0.15
C THR A 126 9.41 -5.89 -0.04
N VAL A 127 10.16 -5.39 0.94
CA VAL A 127 10.78 -4.07 0.87
C VAL A 127 12.29 -4.26 0.76
N GLU A 128 12.87 -3.59 -0.24
CA GLU A 128 14.31 -3.70 -0.51
C GLU A 128 15.05 -2.39 -0.34
#